data_bc12b86a34b4c805e21ab9a38946882a
#
_entry.id   bc12b86a34b4c805e21ab9a38946882a
#
_cell.length_a   1.000
_cell.length_b   1.000
_cell.length_c   1.000
_cell.angle_alpha   90.00
_cell.angle_beta   90.00
_cell.angle_gamma   90.00
#
_symmetry.space_group_name_H-M   'P 1'
#
loop_
_entity.id
_entity.type
_entity.pdbx_description
1 polymer ?
#
loop_
_entity_poly.entity_id
_entity_poly.type
_entity_poly.pdbx_seq_one_letter_code
_entity_poly.pdbx_strand_id
1 'polypeptide(L)'
;DMYTGKNISPGFFSWAIPTGDTTRVGTWTKAELMNGLSSEQYLDKLLQDQKINSRFELCSEVARFCGPVPSGIVRKPLIERVALFGDSAGVCKPTTGGGIGPGFKQVDLLVPRLSKCMEKNELSRGTMNSISALLKEMARNQRKKRALRDAFLTEMSDVELERIFDVWARPEVTDLINEFGDIENPIPLGIKMLREVPEFRRLAGRAAKAVLWG
;
A
#
# COMPACT_ATOMS: atom_id res chain seq x y z
N ASP A 1 -6.58 -15.11 0.44
CA ASP A 1 -7.27 -14.50 1.59
C ASP A 1 -6.50 -13.30 2.11
N MET A 2 -7.23 -12.32 2.60
CA MET A 2 -6.67 -11.14 3.30
C MET A 2 -7.32 -11.01 4.67
N TYR A 3 -6.52 -10.61 5.64
CA TYR A 3 -6.95 -10.45 7.02
C TYR A 3 -6.56 -9.06 7.52
N THR A 4 -7.38 -8.47 8.36
CA THR A 4 -7.08 -7.20 9.02
C THR A 4 -7.35 -7.32 10.51
N GLY A 5 -6.76 -6.45 11.30
CA GLY A 5 -6.97 -6.40 12.73
C GLY A 5 -5.72 -5.97 13.49
N LYS A 6 -5.91 -5.24 14.58
CA LYS A 6 -4.80 -4.66 15.34
C LYS A 6 -3.89 -5.70 15.98
N ASN A 7 -4.42 -6.90 16.22
CA ASN A 7 -3.64 -8.00 16.79
C ASN A 7 -2.67 -8.67 15.83
N ILE A 8 -2.96 -8.64 14.52
CA ILE A 8 -2.20 -9.39 13.49
C ILE A 8 -1.52 -8.49 12.47
N SER A 9 -2.07 -7.28 12.23
CA SER A 9 -1.57 -6.36 11.20
C SER A 9 -1.91 -4.89 11.51
N PRO A 10 -1.37 -4.31 12.60
CA PRO A 10 -1.74 -2.96 13.01
C PRO A 10 -1.43 -1.93 11.93
N GLY A 11 -2.48 -1.25 11.46
CA GLY A 11 -2.43 -0.20 10.43
C GLY A 11 -2.31 -0.69 8.99
N PHE A 12 -2.30 -2.02 8.77
CA PHE A 12 -2.24 -2.66 7.46
C PHE A 12 -3.09 -3.94 7.39
N PHE A 13 -2.59 -4.95 6.68
CA PHE A 13 -3.27 -6.23 6.49
C PHE A 13 -2.28 -7.38 6.44
N SER A 14 -2.80 -8.57 6.63
CA SER A 14 -2.11 -9.84 6.45
C SER A 14 -2.71 -10.60 5.26
N TRP A 15 -2.00 -11.59 4.75
CA TRP A 15 -2.44 -12.36 3.60
C TRP A 15 -2.03 -13.83 3.69
N ALA A 16 -2.78 -14.68 2.99
CA ALA A 16 -2.41 -16.05 2.65
C ALA A 16 -2.70 -16.25 1.16
N ILE A 17 -1.64 -16.40 0.36
CA ILE A 17 -1.69 -16.49 -1.10
C ILE A 17 -1.16 -17.84 -1.54
N PRO A 18 -2.02 -18.76 -2.05
CA PRO A 18 -1.58 -20.02 -2.64
C PRO A 18 -0.67 -19.79 -3.86
N THR A 19 0.43 -20.52 -3.93
CA THR A 19 1.40 -20.48 -5.03
C THR A 19 1.83 -21.89 -5.45
N GLY A 20 0.88 -22.68 -5.95
CA GLY A 20 1.09 -24.10 -6.23
C GLY A 20 1.14 -24.93 -4.96
N ASP A 21 2.24 -25.64 -4.73
CA ASP A 21 2.42 -26.51 -3.56
C ASP A 21 2.76 -25.77 -2.26
N THR A 22 2.89 -24.46 -2.33
CA THR A 22 3.18 -23.60 -1.18
C THR A 22 2.15 -22.49 -1.01
N THR A 23 2.11 -21.91 0.18
CA THR A 23 1.31 -20.71 0.45
C THR A 23 2.22 -19.62 1.02
N ARG A 24 2.16 -18.44 0.43
CA ARG A 24 2.83 -17.25 0.96
C ARG A 24 1.95 -16.60 2.00
N VAL A 25 2.32 -16.75 3.26
CA VAL A 25 1.65 -16.10 4.38
C VAL A 25 2.50 -14.91 4.83
N GLY A 26 1.87 -13.79 5.06
CA GLY A 26 2.60 -12.62 5.51
C GLY A 26 1.72 -11.62 6.25
N THR A 27 2.38 -10.73 6.95
CA THR A 27 1.74 -9.57 7.59
C THR A 27 2.54 -8.32 7.30
N TRP A 28 1.82 -7.24 7.08
CA TRP A 28 2.41 -5.91 7.00
C TRP A 28 1.91 -5.07 8.17
N THR A 29 2.83 -4.43 8.87
CA THR A 29 2.54 -3.64 10.07
C THR A 29 3.06 -2.22 9.91
N LYS A 30 2.39 -1.26 10.52
CA LYS A 30 2.87 0.12 10.62
C LYS A 30 3.80 0.24 11.83
N ALA A 31 5.05 0.64 11.61
CA ALA A 31 6.08 0.65 12.64
C ALA A 31 5.65 1.37 13.93
N GLU A 32 4.94 2.50 13.79
CA GLU A 32 4.47 3.29 14.94
C GLU A 32 3.37 2.60 15.76
N LEU A 33 2.74 1.54 15.23
CA LEU A 33 1.64 0.81 15.87
C LEU A 33 2.06 -0.57 16.39
N MET A 34 3.33 -0.93 16.28
CA MET A 34 3.81 -2.27 16.63
C MET A 34 3.92 -2.53 18.14
N ASN A 35 3.77 -1.51 18.97
CA ASN A 35 3.73 -1.64 20.45
C ASN A 35 4.88 -2.49 21.04
N GLY A 36 6.09 -2.33 20.51
CA GLY A 36 7.27 -3.06 20.97
C GLY A 36 7.43 -4.49 20.43
N LEU A 37 6.49 -4.97 19.61
CA LEU A 37 6.61 -6.26 18.92
C LEU A 37 7.31 -6.10 17.58
N SER A 38 7.94 -7.18 17.08
CA SER A 38 8.47 -7.24 15.72
C SER A 38 7.41 -7.66 14.70
N SER A 39 7.66 -7.42 13.41
CA SER A 39 6.79 -7.92 12.34
C SER A 39 6.70 -9.45 12.32
N GLU A 40 7.77 -10.14 12.71
CA GLU A 40 7.78 -11.61 12.84
C GLU A 40 6.84 -12.08 13.95
N GLN A 41 6.82 -11.39 15.09
CA GLN A 41 5.89 -11.70 16.19
C GLN A 41 4.43 -11.47 15.79
N TYR A 42 4.15 -10.49 14.92
CA TYR A 42 2.82 -10.32 14.34
C TYR A 42 2.47 -11.43 13.35
N LEU A 43 3.44 -11.94 12.58
CA LEU A 43 3.24 -13.12 11.74
C LEU A 43 2.93 -14.36 12.59
N ASP A 44 3.65 -14.57 13.69
CA ASP A 44 3.37 -15.66 14.61
C ASP A 44 1.97 -15.57 15.21
N LYS A 45 1.53 -14.36 15.60
CA LYS A 45 0.15 -14.14 16.05
C LYS A 45 -0.88 -14.48 14.99
N LEU A 46 -0.64 -14.15 13.72
CA LEU A 46 -1.51 -14.54 12.61
C LEU A 46 -1.62 -16.04 12.48
N LEU A 47 -0.49 -16.74 12.51
CA LEU A 47 -0.44 -18.21 12.37
C LEU A 47 -1.06 -18.94 13.57
N GLN A 48 -1.08 -18.32 14.75
CA GLN A 48 -1.67 -18.86 15.99
C GLN A 48 -3.11 -18.41 16.21
N ASP A 49 -3.67 -17.52 15.39
CA ASP A 49 -5.04 -17.04 15.52
C ASP A 49 -6.03 -18.20 15.36
N GLN A 50 -6.94 -18.36 16.34
CA GLN A 50 -7.87 -19.50 16.40
C GLN A 50 -8.78 -19.65 15.18
N LYS A 51 -9.05 -18.57 14.46
CA LYS A 51 -9.86 -18.58 13.23
C LYS A 51 -9.08 -19.01 12.00
N ILE A 52 -7.76 -19.01 12.07
CA ILE A 52 -6.87 -19.15 10.92
C ILE A 52 -5.93 -20.34 11.06
N ASN A 53 -5.50 -20.69 12.27
CA ASN A 53 -4.45 -21.69 12.55
C ASN A 53 -4.75 -23.08 11.96
N SER A 54 -6.00 -23.53 12.00
CA SER A 54 -6.40 -24.83 11.46
C SER A 54 -6.06 -24.99 9.97
N ARG A 55 -5.90 -23.90 9.23
CA ARG A 55 -5.50 -23.91 7.82
C ARG A 55 -4.03 -24.27 7.61
N PHE A 56 -3.20 -24.14 8.65
CA PHE A 56 -1.75 -24.31 8.59
C PHE A 56 -1.22 -25.42 9.51
N GLU A 57 -2.08 -26.13 10.23
CA GLU A 57 -1.69 -27.16 11.22
C GLU A 57 -0.82 -28.28 10.60
N LEU A 58 -1.06 -28.61 9.33
CA LEU A 58 -0.29 -29.67 8.62
C LEU A 58 0.80 -29.08 7.71
N CYS A 59 1.06 -27.79 7.80
CA CYS A 59 2.06 -27.12 6.98
C CYS A 59 3.40 -27.03 7.71
N SER A 60 4.49 -27.17 6.96
CA SER A 60 5.84 -26.85 7.45
C SER A 60 6.32 -25.52 6.88
N GLU A 61 7.05 -24.75 7.68
CA GLU A 61 7.66 -23.52 7.22
C GLU A 61 8.86 -23.83 6.30
N VAL A 62 8.82 -23.30 5.08
CA VAL A 62 9.88 -23.50 4.08
C VAL A 62 10.96 -22.39 4.23
N ALA A 63 10.54 -21.16 4.40
CA ALA A 63 11.42 -20.02 4.58
C ALA A 63 10.68 -18.85 5.25
N ARG A 64 11.43 -18.05 5.99
CA ARG A 64 10.92 -16.80 6.60
C ARG A 64 11.85 -15.64 6.26
N PHE A 65 11.26 -14.49 5.94
CA PHE A 65 12.00 -13.25 5.72
C PHE A 65 11.18 -12.05 6.17
N CYS A 66 11.86 -10.99 6.54
CA CYS A 66 11.26 -9.73 6.94
C CYS A 66 12.08 -8.57 6.36
N GLY A 67 11.42 -7.48 6.04
CA GLY A 67 12.08 -6.28 5.54
C GLY A 67 11.16 -5.07 5.52
N PRO A 68 11.72 -3.86 5.52
CA PRO A 68 10.93 -2.64 5.40
C PRO A 68 10.36 -2.50 3.99
N VAL A 69 9.11 -2.05 3.89
CA VAL A 69 8.50 -1.62 2.63
C VAL A 69 8.43 -0.10 2.61
N PRO A 70 9.37 0.58 1.93
CA PRO A 70 9.45 2.03 1.94
C PRO A 70 8.32 2.61 1.08
N SER A 71 7.35 3.22 1.68
CA SER A 71 6.28 3.92 0.97
C SER A 71 6.38 5.42 1.18
N GLY A 72 6.67 6.14 0.12
CA GLY A 72 6.84 7.59 0.12
C GLY A 72 8.16 7.99 -0.53
N ILE A 73 8.04 8.66 -1.68
CA ILE A 73 9.21 9.07 -2.46
C ILE A 73 10.12 9.92 -1.57
N VAL A 74 11.37 9.50 -1.49
CA VAL A 74 12.40 10.19 -0.71
C VAL A 74 12.58 11.62 -1.21
N ARG A 75 13.01 12.53 -0.31
CA ARG A 75 13.13 13.96 -0.62
C ARG A 75 14.04 14.26 -1.81
N LYS A 76 15.09 13.46 -2.01
CA LYS A 76 16.07 13.61 -3.09
C LYS A 76 16.28 12.25 -3.77
N PRO A 77 15.34 11.81 -4.62
CA PRO A 77 15.48 10.54 -5.33
C PRO A 77 16.58 10.56 -6.39
N LEU A 78 16.96 11.76 -6.87
CA LEU A 78 18.07 11.96 -7.78
C LEU A 78 19.01 13.00 -7.18
N ILE A 79 20.29 12.68 -7.17
CA ILE A 79 21.40 13.58 -6.81
C ILE A 79 22.47 13.48 -7.88
N GLU A 80 23.50 14.31 -7.83
CA GLU A 80 24.58 14.28 -8.79
C GLU A 80 25.07 12.86 -9.07
N ARG A 81 24.95 12.41 -10.33
CA ARG A 81 25.36 11.09 -10.84
C ARG A 81 24.70 9.88 -10.16
N VAL A 82 23.68 10.05 -9.33
CA VAL A 82 22.95 8.96 -8.67
C VAL A 82 21.46 9.13 -8.89
N ALA A 83 20.77 8.06 -9.28
CA ALA A 83 19.32 8.00 -9.38
C ALA A 83 18.80 6.75 -8.66
N LEU A 84 17.85 6.94 -7.74
CA LEU A 84 17.18 5.86 -7.02
C LEU A 84 15.90 5.48 -7.76
N PHE A 85 15.62 4.18 -7.86
CA PHE A 85 14.42 3.63 -8.50
C PHE A 85 13.71 2.63 -7.60
N GLY A 86 12.42 2.45 -7.81
CA GLY A 86 11.61 1.48 -7.08
C GLY A 86 11.64 1.71 -5.57
N ASP A 87 11.83 0.65 -4.82
CA ASP A 87 11.81 0.67 -3.36
C ASP A 87 12.90 1.57 -2.75
N SER A 88 14.09 1.62 -3.36
CA SER A 88 15.15 2.52 -2.90
C SER A 88 14.79 4.01 -3.01
N ALA A 89 13.87 4.35 -3.91
CA ALA A 89 13.29 5.69 -4.03
C ALA A 89 12.02 5.89 -3.20
N GLY A 90 11.53 4.87 -2.52
CA GLY A 90 10.26 4.89 -1.79
C GLY A 90 9.02 4.84 -2.72
N VAL A 91 9.15 4.21 -3.90
CA VAL A 91 8.13 4.17 -4.94
C VAL A 91 7.25 2.94 -4.78
N CYS A 92 6.69 2.72 -3.59
CA CYS A 92 5.67 1.70 -3.35
C CYS A 92 4.28 2.33 -3.20
N LYS A 93 3.22 1.59 -3.54
CA LYS A 93 1.85 1.98 -3.21
C LYS A 93 1.67 1.99 -1.69
N PRO A 94 1.28 3.10 -1.08
CA PRO A 94 1.09 3.14 0.38
C PRO A 94 -0.09 2.28 0.86
N THR A 95 -0.97 1.85 -0.04
CA THR A 95 -2.16 1.04 0.26
C THR A 95 -1.88 -0.46 0.27
N THR A 96 -1.10 -0.96 -0.70
CA THR A 96 -0.91 -2.40 -0.92
C THR A 96 0.54 -2.85 -0.84
N GLY A 97 1.52 -1.92 -0.72
CA GLY A 97 2.94 -2.24 -0.76
C GLY A 97 3.48 -2.59 -2.16
N GLY A 98 2.62 -2.67 -3.18
CA GLY A 98 3.04 -3.04 -4.53
C GLY A 98 3.95 -1.99 -5.16
N GLY A 99 5.15 -2.38 -5.59
CA GLY A 99 6.17 -1.50 -6.18
C GLY A 99 6.28 -1.58 -7.70
N ILE A 100 5.82 -2.67 -8.34
CA ILE A 100 6.04 -2.93 -9.77
C ILE A 100 5.41 -1.85 -10.65
N GLY A 101 4.10 -1.63 -10.58
CA GLY A 101 3.41 -0.64 -11.39
C GLY A 101 3.94 0.78 -11.18
N PRO A 102 4.06 1.27 -9.92
CA PRO A 102 4.71 2.55 -9.66
C PRO A 102 6.16 2.63 -10.13
N GLY A 103 6.92 1.53 -10.06
CA GLY A 103 8.30 1.46 -10.57
C GLY A 103 8.37 1.66 -12.08
N PHE A 104 7.51 1.00 -12.85
CA PHE A 104 7.42 1.21 -14.31
C PHE A 104 7.03 2.66 -14.63
N LYS A 105 6.05 3.22 -13.92
CA LYS A 105 5.69 4.63 -14.11
C LYS A 105 6.87 5.57 -13.81
N GLN A 106 7.69 5.27 -12.80
CA GLN A 106 8.90 6.03 -12.51
C GLN A 106 9.90 5.93 -13.67
N VAL A 107 10.10 4.73 -14.23
CA VAL A 107 10.98 4.51 -15.39
C VAL A 107 10.52 5.34 -16.59
N ASP A 108 9.24 5.29 -16.93
CA ASP A 108 8.67 6.05 -18.05
C ASP A 108 8.86 7.57 -17.88
N LEU A 109 8.75 8.06 -16.67
CA LEU A 109 8.94 9.48 -16.38
C LEU A 109 10.40 9.94 -16.43
N LEU A 110 11.34 9.12 -15.95
CA LEU A 110 12.71 9.56 -15.71
C LEU A 110 13.68 9.16 -16.82
N VAL A 111 13.58 7.93 -17.32
CA VAL A 111 14.59 7.34 -18.20
C VAL A 111 14.78 8.14 -19.50
N PRO A 112 13.72 8.63 -20.19
CA PRO A 112 13.91 9.40 -21.42
C PRO A 112 14.78 10.65 -21.27
N ARG A 113 14.73 11.31 -20.10
CA ARG A 113 15.58 12.47 -19.81
C ARG A 113 16.94 12.08 -19.26
N LEU A 114 16.99 11.06 -18.40
CA LEU A 114 18.25 10.55 -17.85
C LEU A 114 19.18 10.07 -18.96
N SER A 115 18.68 9.28 -19.92
CA SER A 115 19.47 8.78 -21.05
C SER A 115 20.12 9.92 -21.82
N LYS A 116 19.33 10.94 -22.19
CA LYS A 116 19.86 12.11 -22.88
C LYS A 116 20.95 12.86 -22.12
N CYS A 117 20.79 12.96 -20.79
CA CYS A 117 21.78 13.62 -19.93
C CYS A 117 23.02 12.74 -19.76
N MET A 118 22.87 11.42 -19.73
CA MET A 118 24.00 10.48 -19.66
C MET A 118 24.84 10.53 -20.95
N GLU A 119 24.22 10.52 -22.12
CA GLU A 119 24.89 10.65 -23.41
C GLU A 119 25.76 11.91 -23.51
N LYS A 120 25.29 13.02 -22.90
CA LYS A 120 26.00 14.31 -22.88
C LYS A 120 26.91 14.50 -21.65
N ASN A 121 26.94 13.52 -20.75
CA ASN A 121 27.60 13.63 -19.44
C ASN A 121 27.14 14.82 -18.60
N GLU A 122 25.86 15.25 -18.76
CA GLU A 122 25.23 16.38 -18.06
C GLU A 122 24.52 15.93 -16.79
N LEU A 123 25.21 15.33 -15.84
CA LEU A 123 24.64 14.75 -14.61
C LEU A 123 24.90 15.60 -13.37
N SER A 124 24.98 16.92 -13.56
CA SER A 124 25.15 17.88 -12.46
C SER A 124 23.97 17.88 -11.49
N ARG A 125 24.19 18.35 -10.27
CA ARG A 125 23.13 18.50 -9.26
C ARG A 125 21.91 19.28 -9.76
N GLY A 126 22.11 20.33 -10.55
CA GLY A 126 21.01 21.13 -11.13
C GLY A 126 20.17 20.32 -12.09
N THR A 127 20.81 19.62 -13.03
CA THR A 127 20.16 18.74 -14.00
C THR A 127 19.35 17.62 -13.29
N MET A 128 19.98 16.94 -12.34
CA MET A 128 19.32 15.87 -11.60
C MET A 128 18.13 16.34 -10.77
N ASN A 129 18.20 17.53 -10.17
CA ASN A 129 17.06 18.13 -9.49
C ASN A 129 15.89 18.44 -10.46
N SER A 130 16.18 18.93 -11.67
CA SER A 130 15.15 19.20 -12.68
C SER A 130 14.43 17.94 -13.13
N ILE A 131 15.17 16.84 -13.30
CA ILE A 131 14.61 15.52 -13.62
C ILE A 131 13.78 14.98 -12.43
N SER A 132 14.29 15.11 -11.20
CA SER A 132 13.57 14.72 -9.98
C SER A 132 12.21 15.41 -9.85
N ALA A 133 12.08 16.62 -10.38
CA ALA A 133 10.81 17.36 -10.34
C ALA A 133 9.65 16.65 -11.07
N LEU A 134 9.93 15.75 -12.02
CA LEU A 134 8.94 14.93 -12.71
C LEU A 134 8.19 13.98 -11.76
N LEU A 135 8.79 13.65 -10.61
CA LEU A 135 8.16 12.79 -9.60
C LEU A 135 7.22 13.55 -8.63
N LYS A 136 7.10 14.87 -8.73
CA LYS A 136 6.29 15.67 -7.78
C LYS A 136 4.82 15.23 -7.73
N GLU A 137 4.22 14.97 -8.88
CA GLU A 137 2.83 14.52 -8.94
C GLU A 137 2.67 13.14 -8.34
N MET A 138 3.57 12.22 -8.67
CA MET A 138 3.59 10.87 -8.11
C MET A 138 3.73 10.90 -6.58
N ALA A 139 4.61 11.75 -6.05
CA ALA A 139 4.78 11.95 -4.62
C ALA A 139 3.52 12.53 -3.95
N ARG A 140 2.83 13.47 -4.61
CA ARG A 140 1.55 14.02 -4.13
C ARG A 140 0.47 12.94 -4.08
N ASN A 141 0.36 12.13 -5.11
CA ASN A 141 -0.62 11.05 -5.17
C ASN A 141 -0.35 9.97 -4.12
N GLN A 142 0.93 9.65 -3.85
CA GLN A 142 1.27 8.75 -2.75
C GLN A 142 0.84 9.30 -1.38
N ARG A 143 1.06 10.59 -1.10
CA ARG A 143 0.62 11.21 0.16
C ARG A 143 -0.90 11.10 0.35
N LYS A 144 -1.69 11.42 -0.70
CA LYS A 144 -3.16 11.31 -0.65
C LYS A 144 -3.61 9.87 -0.40
N LYS A 145 -3.02 8.89 -1.11
CA LYS A 145 -3.34 7.47 -0.93
C LYS A 145 -2.95 6.99 0.47
N ARG A 146 -1.84 7.48 1.04
CA ARG A 146 -1.44 7.18 2.41
C ARG A 146 -2.44 7.72 3.43
N ALA A 147 -2.81 8.99 3.31
CA ALA A 147 -3.77 9.61 4.20
C ALA A 147 -5.13 8.87 4.16
N LEU A 148 -5.56 8.46 2.96
CA LEU A 148 -6.78 7.67 2.81
C LEU A 148 -6.66 6.30 3.51
N ARG A 149 -5.56 5.57 3.31
CA ARG A 149 -5.31 4.31 4.01
C ARG A 149 -5.35 4.50 5.53
N ASP A 150 -4.65 5.51 6.04
CA ASP A 150 -4.56 5.74 7.48
C ASP A 150 -5.91 6.07 8.10
N ALA A 151 -6.77 6.81 7.40
CA ALA A 151 -8.13 7.09 7.83
C ALA A 151 -9.00 5.82 7.99
N PHE A 152 -8.73 4.77 7.20
CA PHE A 152 -9.46 3.51 7.26
C PHE A 152 -8.76 2.45 8.13
N LEU A 153 -7.48 2.16 7.89
CA LEU A 153 -6.81 1.03 8.54
C LEU A 153 -6.13 1.40 9.86
N THR A 154 -5.81 2.68 10.08
CA THR A 154 -5.12 3.12 11.31
C THR A 154 -6.09 3.69 12.33
N GLU A 155 -7.04 4.52 11.90
CA GLU A 155 -7.95 5.26 12.79
C GLU A 155 -9.20 4.46 13.20
N MET A 156 -9.59 3.43 12.41
CA MET A 156 -10.77 2.63 12.71
C MET A 156 -10.47 1.51 13.70
N SER A 157 -11.45 1.21 14.55
CA SER A 157 -11.44 0.02 15.37
C SER A 157 -11.73 -1.24 14.57
N ASP A 158 -11.35 -2.41 15.07
CA ASP A 158 -11.65 -3.69 14.42
C ASP A 158 -13.16 -3.90 14.23
N VAL A 159 -13.98 -3.45 15.18
CA VAL A 159 -15.46 -3.50 15.07
C VAL A 159 -15.98 -2.60 13.95
N GLU A 160 -15.40 -1.44 13.75
CA GLU A 160 -15.78 -0.56 12.63
C GLU A 160 -15.35 -1.16 11.29
N LEU A 161 -14.17 -1.77 11.22
CA LEU A 161 -13.69 -2.48 10.03
C LEU A 161 -14.59 -3.66 9.67
N GLU A 162 -14.97 -4.49 10.65
CA GLU A 162 -15.89 -5.63 10.44
C GLU A 162 -17.19 -5.17 9.80
N ARG A 163 -17.81 -4.12 10.33
CA ARG A 163 -19.04 -3.55 9.74
C ARG A 163 -18.86 -3.08 8.28
N ILE A 164 -17.68 -2.60 7.93
CA ILE A 164 -17.39 -2.21 6.54
C ILE A 164 -17.25 -3.44 5.67
N PHE A 165 -16.59 -4.49 6.14
CA PHE A 165 -16.48 -5.75 5.40
C PHE A 165 -17.84 -6.42 5.20
N ASP A 166 -18.75 -6.36 6.20
CA ASP A 166 -20.14 -6.83 6.04
C ASP A 166 -20.87 -6.10 4.92
N VAL A 167 -20.63 -4.79 4.79
CA VAL A 167 -21.21 -4.00 3.68
C VAL A 167 -20.55 -4.38 2.35
N TRP A 168 -19.24 -4.57 2.31
CA TRP A 168 -18.52 -4.98 1.09
C TRP A 168 -18.90 -6.37 0.60
N ALA A 169 -19.26 -7.27 1.50
CA ALA A 169 -19.69 -8.63 1.17
C ALA A 169 -21.10 -8.69 0.54
N ARG A 170 -21.85 -7.60 0.51
CA ARG A 170 -23.14 -7.57 -0.15
C ARG A 170 -22.98 -7.73 -1.67
N PRO A 171 -23.83 -8.52 -2.34
CA PRO A 171 -23.72 -8.75 -3.79
C PRO A 171 -23.64 -7.46 -4.61
N GLU A 172 -24.54 -6.51 -4.35
CA GLU A 172 -24.59 -5.24 -5.07
C GLU A 172 -23.33 -4.38 -4.89
N VAL A 173 -22.65 -4.47 -3.74
CA VAL A 173 -21.40 -3.76 -3.48
C VAL A 173 -20.22 -4.50 -4.11
N THR A 174 -20.23 -5.81 -4.07
CA THR A 174 -19.24 -6.65 -4.75
C THR A 174 -19.27 -6.42 -6.26
N ASP A 175 -20.46 -6.31 -6.85
CA ASP A 175 -20.63 -5.99 -8.27
C ASP A 175 -20.04 -4.62 -8.63
N LEU A 176 -20.28 -3.60 -7.79
CA LEU A 176 -19.66 -2.28 -7.96
C LEU A 176 -18.11 -2.35 -7.87
N ILE A 177 -17.58 -3.15 -6.94
CA ILE A 177 -16.14 -3.33 -6.80
C ILE A 177 -15.57 -4.02 -8.04
N ASN A 178 -16.24 -5.05 -8.57
CA ASN A 178 -15.80 -5.78 -9.75
C ASN A 178 -15.85 -4.93 -11.02
N GLU A 179 -16.87 -4.07 -11.14
CA GLU A 179 -17.03 -3.21 -12.32
C GLU A 179 -16.11 -1.98 -12.31
N PHE A 180 -15.94 -1.31 -11.15
CA PHE A 180 -15.23 -0.04 -11.04
C PHE A 180 -13.92 -0.11 -10.26
N GLY A 181 -13.56 -1.29 -9.73
CA GLY A 181 -12.37 -1.48 -8.91
C GLY A 181 -11.10 -1.42 -9.75
N ASP A 182 -10.28 -0.40 -9.48
CA ASP A 182 -8.93 -0.28 -10.02
C ASP A 182 -7.94 -0.08 -8.88
N ILE A 183 -7.08 -1.07 -8.68
CA ILE A 183 -6.05 -1.06 -7.62
C ILE A 183 -5.00 0.06 -7.83
N GLU A 184 -4.84 0.53 -9.06
CA GLU A 184 -3.96 1.67 -9.37
C GLU A 184 -4.66 3.01 -9.12
N ASN A 185 -5.99 3.07 -9.32
CA ASN A 185 -6.77 4.29 -9.16
C ASN A 185 -8.10 4.03 -8.43
N PRO A 186 -8.07 3.85 -7.10
CA PRO A 186 -9.26 3.52 -6.31
C PRO A 186 -10.24 4.69 -6.13
N ILE A 187 -9.89 5.91 -6.55
CA ILE A 187 -10.72 7.11 -6.31
C ILE A 187 -12.09 7.03 -7.01
N PRO A 188 -12.20 6.62 -8.30
CA PRO A 188 -13.50 6.52 -8.96
C PRO A 188 -14.46 5.57 -8.26
N LEU A 189 -13.98 4.37 -7.87
CA LEU A 189 -14.77 3.43 -7.06
C LEU A 189 -15.21 4.06 -5.75
N GLY A 190 -14.30 4.71 -5.02
CA GLY A 190 -14.63 5.38 -3.76
C GLY A 190 -15.74 6.42 -3.91
N ILE A 191 -15.71 7.24 -4.96
CA ILE A 191 -16.78 8.22 -5.25
C ILE A 191 -18.10 7.52 -5.54
N LYS A 192 -18.09 6.44 -6.33
CA LYS A 192 -19.29 5.68 -6.67
C LYS A 192 -19.90 5.02 -5.44
N MET A 193 -19.09 4.40 -4.59
CA MET A 193 -19.52 3.83 -3.32
C MET A 193 -20.15 4.88 -2.38
N LEU A 194 -19.56 6.07 -2.28
CA LEU A 194 -20.15 7.17 -1.49
C LEU A 194 -21.51 7.63 -2.01
N ARG A 195 -21.78 7.50 -3.31
CA ARG A 195 -23.07 7.87 -3.92
C ARG A 195 -24.11 6.78 -3.78
N GLU A 196 -23.75 5.53 -3.99
CA GLU A 196 -24.66 4.40 -4.16
C GLU A 196 -24.83 3.56 -2.89
N VAL A 197 -23.84 3.58 -1.97
CA VAL A 197 -23.88 2.81 -0.72
C VAL A 197 -24.05 3.75 0.47
N PRO A 198 -25.25 3.84 1.09
CA PRO A 198 -25.53 4.84 2.14
C PRO A 198 -24.60 4.76 3.35
N GLU A 199 -24.15 3.56 3.72
CA GLU A 199 -23.23 3.34 4.85
C GLU A 199 -21.89 4.04 4.65
N PHE A 200 -21.40 4.12 3.40
CA PHE A 200 -20.16 4.82 3.07
C PHE A 200 -20.26 6.34 3.18
N ARG A 201 -21.46 6.91 3.14
CA ARG A 201 -21.66 8.36 3.33
C ARG A 201 -21.20 8.84 4.71
N ARG A 202 -21.30 7.96 5.72
CA ARG A 202 -20.78 8.26 7.07
C ARG A 202 -19.24 8.35 7.10
N LEU A 203 -18.57 7.72 6.14
CA LEU A 203 -17.12 7.75 5.97
C LEU A 203 -16.65 8.92 5.09
N ALA A 204 -17.58 9.61 4.40
CA ALA A 204 -17.27 10.71 3.48
C ALA A 204 -16.45 11.83 4.16
N GLY A 205 -16.79 12.17 5.40
CA GLY A 205 -16.05 13.18 6.17
C GLY A 205 -14.60 12.80 6.45
N ARG A 206 -14.35 11.54 6.83
CA ARG A 206 -12.98 11.02 7.03
C ARG A 206 -12.20 10.98 5.73
N ALA A 207 -12.81 10.45 4.66
CA ALA A 207 -12.20 10.37 3.33
C ALA A 207 -11.89 11.77 2.76
N ALA A 208 -12.83 12.71 2.85
CA ALA A 208 -12.64 14.08 2.39
C ALA A 208 -11.50 14.78 3.16
N LYS A 209 -11.47 14.66 4.48
CA LYS A 209 -10.39 15.18 5.32
C LYS A 209 -9.04 14.61 4.90
N ALA A 210 -8.94 13.29 4.71
CA ALA A 210 -7.71 12.62 4.27
C ALA A 210 -7.24 13.08 2.90
N VAL A 211 -8.14 13.32 1.94
CA VAL A 211 -7.78 13.74 0.57
C VAL A 211 -7.44 15.23 0.49
N LEU A 212 -8.05 16.09 1.33
CA LEU A 212 -7.83 17.55 1.30
C LEU A 212 -6.59 17.95 2.10
N TRP A 213 -6.27 17.25 3.18
CA TRP A 213 -5.20 17.63 4.12
C TRP A 213 -4.00 16.67 4.14
N GLY A 214 -4.04 15.57 3.34
CA GLY A 214 -2.97 14.56 3.17
C GLY A 214 -2.03 14.88 1.97
#